data_7f153c5957f9ce6c3537754db6f34fe1
#
_entry.id   7f153c5957f9ce6c3537754db6f34fe1
#
_cell.length_a   1.000
_cell.length_b   1.000
_cell.length_c   1.000
_cell.angle_alpha   90.00
_cell.angle_beta   90.00
_cell.angle_gamma   90.00
#
_symmetry.space_group_name_H-M   'P 1'
#
loop_
_entity.id
_entity.type
_entity.pdbx_description
1 polymer ?
#
loop_
_entity_poly.entity_id
_entity_poly.type
_entity_poly.pdbx_seq_one_letter_code
_entity_poly.pdbx_strand_id
1 'polypeptide(L)'
;YNYLLDNVSKLLNLSNEDKENYNSIIGPNLDIVQRYLPTIRDVKRFLNLFINRFAMLREEVEFKDYFFLSLIRYRFINEYNNLRDGHYTDIDIKKGFNQLHIKEGTSCQSIDVLNILFSGNLKFRSINNKAAFNIYFYESVVAGLKIKEMKQLFIFTTLDEVYSYIDNAYKKNMFPDLLSYIESVNIVAFNDFASFDTYVDIVMYIVANNRGSLFTNVT
;
A
#
# COMPACT_ATOMS: atom_id res chain seq x y z
N TYR A 1 -15.31 20.18 -1.64
CA TYR A 1 -13.91 19.81 -1.42
C TYR A 1 -13.53 19.97 0.05
N ASN A 2 -13.57 21.18 0.60
CA ASN A 2 -13.23 21.44 2.01
C ASN A 2 -14.02 20.52 2.95
N TYR A 3 -15.32 20.32 2.68
CA TYR A 3 -16.15 19.40 3.46
C TYR A 3 -15.61 17.96 3.47
N LEU A 4 -15.14 17.45 2.33
CA LEU A 4 -14.54 16.10 2.24
C LEU A 4 -13.29 15.99 3.11
N LEU A 5 -12.33 16.89 2.90
CA LEU A 5 -11.04 16.87 3.60
C LEU A 5 -11.16 17.17 5.09
N ASP A 6 -12.01 18.11 5.47
CA ASP A 6 -12.25 18.46 6.88
C ASP A 6 -12.85 17.26 7.62
N ASN A 7 -13.78 16.52 7.00
CA ASN A 7 -14.33 15.33 7.61
C ASN A 7 -13.34 14.17 7.66
N VAL A 8 -12.54 13.94 6.60
CA VAL A 8 -11.47 12.93 6.63
C VAL A 8 -10.48 13.27 7.75
N SER A 9 -10.02 14.51 7.84
CA SER A 9 -9.08 14.97 8.85
C SER A 9 -9.62 14.82 10.27
N LYS A 10 -10.86 15.21 10.48
CA LYS A 10 -11.52 15.15 11.79
C LYS A 10 -11.78 13.71 12.24
N LEU A 11 -12.31 12.88 11.36
CA LEU A 11 -12.71 11.51 11.69
C LEU A 11 -11.52 10.55 11.86
N LEU A 12 -10.40 10.84 11.20
CA LEU A 12 -9.17 10.06 11.32
C LEU A 12 -8.18 10.66 12.34
N ASN A 13 -8.51 11.77 13.00
CA ASN A 13 -7.63 12.50 13.91
C ASN A 13 -6.23 12.76 13.29
N LEU A 14 -6.23 13.31 12.07
CA LEU A 14 -4.99 13.50 11.33
C LEU A 14 -4.12 14.60 11.94
N SER A 15 -2.81 14.38 11.93
CA SER A 15 -1.82 15.44 12.15
C SER A 15 -1.90 16.49 11.04
N ASN A 16 -1.30 17.67 11.25
CA ASN A 16 -1.23 18.69 10.21
C ASN A 16 -0.42 18.19 9.00
N GLU A 17 0.63 17.45 9.23
CA GLU A 17 1.46 16.83 8.18
C GLU A 17 0.66 15.83 7.34
N ASP A 18 -0.08 14.92 7.96
CA ASP A 18 -0.95 13.98 7.25
C ASP A 18 -2.01 14.73 6.44
N LYS A 19 -2.58 15.81 6.99
CA LYS A 19 -3.58 16.62 6.30
C LYS A 19 -3.01 17.28 5.05
N GLU A 20 -1.81 17.84 5.13
CA GLU A 20 -1.10 18.42 3.99
C GLU A 20 -0.78 17.34 2.94
N ASN A 21 -0.31 16.18 3.38
CA ASN A 21 -0.05 15.04 2.49
C ASN A 21 -1.33 14.59 1.77
N TYR A 22 -2.45 14.44 2.47
CA TYR A 22 -3.71 14.05 1.83
C TYR A 22 -4.24 15.12 0.88
N ASN A 23 -4.06 16.40 1.22
CA ASN A 23 -4.36 17.53 0.33
C ASN A 23 -3.54 17.48 -0.96
N SER A 24 -2.26 17.17 -0.87
CA SER A 24 -1.36 17.06 -2.02
C SER A 24 -1.75 15.91 -2.97
N ILE A 25 -2.45 14.90 -2.47
CA ILE A 25 -2.94 13.76 -3.24
C ILE A 25 -4.30 14.05 -3.90
N ILE A 26 -5.24 14.62 -3.13
CA ILE A 26 -6.61 14.86 -3.61
C ILE A 26 -6.68 16.13 -4.45
N GLY A 27 -5.95 17.19 -4.08
CA GLY A 27 -6.01 18.50 -4.73
C GLY A 27 -5.79 18.45 -6.26
N PRO A 28 -4.71 17.83 -6.74
CA PRO A 28 -4.45 17.71 -8.19
C PRO A 28 -5.52 16.91 -8.96
N ASN A 29 -6.31 16.09 -8.27
CA ASN A 29 -7.31 15.20 -8.84
C ASN A 29 -8.75 15.63 -8.47
N LEU A 30 -8.92 16.88 -8.09
CA LEU A 30 -10.18 17.39 -7.56
C LEU A 30 -11.35 17.31 -8.58
N ASP A 31 -11.08 17.57 -9.84
CA ASP A 31 -12.04 17.46 -10.93
C ASP A 31 -12.60 16.04 -11.06
N ILE A 32 -11.74 15.04 -10.91
CA ILE A 32 -12.15 13.63 -10.91
C ILE A 32 -12.98 13.32 -9.67
N VAL A 33 -12.52 13.74 -8.49
CA VAL A 33 -13.25 13.54 -7.25
C VAL A 33 -14.65 14.17 -7.32
N GLN A 34 -14.77 15.39 -7.84
CA GLN A 34 -16.06 16.07 -8.01
C GLN A 34 -16.97 15.36 -9.01
N ARG A 35 -16.43 14.84 -10.09
CA ARG A 35 -17.18 14.05 -11.08
C ARG A 35 -17.78 12.79 -10.46
N TYR A 36 -17.05 12.14 -9.57
CA TYR A 36 -17.49 10.90 -8.90
C TYR A 36 -18.35 11.16 -7.67
N LEU A 37 -18.16 12.31 -7.00
CA LEU A 37 -18.90 12.75 -5.83
C LEU A 37 -19.56 14.11 -6.06
N PRO A 38 -20.55 14.22 -7.00
CA PRO A 38 -21.08 15.50 -7.45
C PRO A 38 -21.93 16.22 -6.39
N THR A 39 -22.42 15.53 -5.38
CA THR A 39 -23.27 16.11 -4.34
C THR A 39 -22.70 15.87 -2.93
N ILE A 40 -23.11 16.73 -1.97
CA ILE A 40 -22.77 16.52 -0.55
C ILE A 40 -23.31 15.17 -0.04
N ARG A 41 -24.41 14.69 -0.58
CA ARG A 41 -24.97 13.39 -0.24
C ARG A 41 -24.03 12.26 -0.68
N ASP A 42 -23.46 12.36 -1.89
CA ASP A 42 -22.48 11.40 -2.39
C ASP A 42 -21.22 11.41 -1.51
N VAL A 43 -20.71 12.60 -1.15
CA VAL A 43 -19.56 12.72 -0.24
C VAL A 43 -19.84 12.05 1.09
N LYS A 44 -20.99 12.28 1.72
CA LYS A 44 -21.36 11.65 3.00
C LYS A 44 -21.41 10.12 2.90
N ARG A 45 -22.01 9.60 1.84
CA ARG A 45 -22.11 8.14 1.60
C ARG A 45 -20.74 7.52 1.36
N PHE A 46 -19.92 8.19 0.54
CA PHE A 46 -18.54 7.78 0.30
C PHE A 46 -17.73 7.77 1.61
N LEU A 47 -17.80 8.84 2.41
CA LEU A 47 -17.10 8.92 3.69
C LEU A 47 -17.50 7.78 4.63
N ASN A 48 -18.76 7.45 4.73
CA ASN A 48 -19.24 6.33 5.56
C ASN A 48 -18.66 4.99 5.11
N LEU A 49 -18.48 4.81 3.81
CA LEU A 49 -17.86 3.60 3.26
C LEU A 49 -16.34 3.58 3.48
N PHE A 50 -15.69 4.73 3.32
CA PHE A 50 -14.23 4.86 3.31
C PHE A 50 -13.62 4.87 4.71
N ILE A 51 -14.11 5.74 5.61
CA ILE A 51 -13.43 6.10 6.85
C ILE A 51 -13.20 4.91 7.77
N ASN A 52 -14.25 4.15 8.09
CA ASN A 52 -14.14 3.05 9.05
C ASN A 52 -13.17 1.97 8.58
N ARG A 53 -13.16 1.70 7.29
CA ARG A 53 -12.29 0.67 6.70
C ARG A 53 -10.86 1.16 6.59
N PHE A 54 -10.69 2.41 6.11
CA PHE A 54 -9.36 2.99 6.02
C PHE A 54 -8.70 3.13 7.41
N ALA A 55 -9.44 3.51 8.44
CA ALA A 55 -8.91 3.58 9.80
C ALA A 55 -8.30 2.25 10.28
N MET A 56 -8.89 1.12 9.87
CA MET A 56 -8.38 -0.22 10.22
C MET A 56 -7.14 -0.62 9.41
N LEU A 57 -7.03 -0.12 8.19
CA LEU A 57 -5.99 -0.50 7.22
C LEU A 57 -4.89 0.56 7.07
N ARG A 58 -5.00 1.70 7.74
CA ARG A 58 -4.15 2.88 7.56
C ARG A 58 -2.65 2.56 7.54
N GLU A 59 -2.22 1.61 8.37
CA GLU A 59 -0.83 1.17 8.45
C GLU A 59 -0.41 0.22 7.32
N GLU A 60 -1.38 -0.40 6.64
CA GLU A 60 -1.16 -1.50 5.69
C GLU A 60 -1.37 -1.10 4.22
N VAL A 61 -1.90 0.11 3.96
CA VAL A 61 -2.21 0.58 2.61
C VAL A 61 -1.76 2.03 2.39
N GLU A 62 -1.51 2.41 1.15
CA GLU A 62 -1.30 3.81 0.78
C GLU A 62 -2.63 4.55 0.70
N PHE A 63 -2.68 5.77 1.29
CA PHE A 63 -3.90 6.60 1.28
C PHE A 63 -4.42 6.85 -0.14
N LYS A 64 -3.53 7.25 -1.08
CA LYS A 64 -3.89 7.50 -2.47
C LYS A 64 -4.64 6.30 -3.07
N ASP A 65 -4.03 5.14 -2.96
CA ASP A 65 -4.53 3.95 -3.61
C ASP A 65 -5.86 3.49 -3.00
N TYR A 66 -5.97 3.51 -1.67
CA TYR A 66 -7.20 3.11 -1.00
C TYR A 66 -8.35 4.11 -1.23
N PHE A 67 -8.03 5.41 -1.31
CA PHE A 67 -9.02 6.45 -1.60
C PHE A 67 -9.61 6.30 -3.00
N PHE A 68 -8.77 6.20 -4.02
CA PHE A 68 -9.23 6.07 -5.41
C PHE A 68 -9.87 4.71 -5.70
N LEU A 69 -9.38 3.62 -5.10
CA LEU A 69 -10.07 2.33 -5.15
C LEU A 69 -11.46 2.39 -4.52
N SER A 70 -11.59 3.10 -3.41
CA SER A 70 -12.89 3.29 -2.74
C SER A 70 -13.86 4.13 -3.58
N LEU A 71 -13.37 5.09 -4.39
CA LEU A 71 -14.18 5.81 -5.37
C LEU A 71 -14.73 4.88 -6.44
N ILE A 72 -13.90 3.99 -6.99
CA ILE A 72 -14.34 2.98 -7.97
C ILE A 72 -15.39 2.08 -7.33
N ARG A 73 -15.14 1.58 -6.12
CA ARG A 73 -16.09 0.74 -5.38
C ARG A 73 -17.42 1.43 -5.14
N TYR A 74 -17.40 2.71 -4.79
CA TYR A 74 -18.59 3.50 -4.54
C TYR A 74 -19.43 3.71 -5.80
N ARG A 75 -18.80 3.99 -6.93
CA ARG A 75 -19.48 4.42 -8.16
C ARG A 75 -19.65 3.29 -9.17
N PHE A 76 -18.69 2.38 -9.30
CA PHE A 76 -18.62 1.35 -10.33
C PHE A 76 -18.27 -0.02 -9.73
N ILE A 77 -19.23 -0.59 -9.01
CA ILE A 77 -19.00 -1.86 -8.29
C ILE A 77 -18.57 -3.00 -9.21
N ASN A 78 -19.06 -3.04 -10.45
CA ASN A 78 -18.68 -4.08 -11.40
C ASN A 78 -17.22 -3.93 -11.84
N GLU A 79 -16.73 -2.70 -12.03
CA GLU A 79 -15.35 -2.44 -12.37
C GLU A 79 -14.42 -2.73 -11.17
N TYR A 80 -14.87 -2.40 -9.96
CA TYR A 80 -14.17 -2.82 -8.74
C TYR A 80 -14.01 -4.35 -8.66
N ASN A 81 -15.08 -5.10 -8.96
CA ASN A 81 -15.03 -6.56 -8.97
C ASN A 81 -14.10 -7.08 -10.07
N ASN A 82 -14.16 -6.52 -11.28
CA ASN A 82 -13.27 -6.88 -12.37
C ASN A 82 -11.79 -6.63 -12.02
N LEU A 83 -11.52 -5.53 -11.33
CA LEU A 83 -10.16 -5.23 -10.85
C LEU A 83 -9.71 -6.24 -9.80
N ARG A 84 -10.57 -6.54 -8.80
CA ARG A 84 -10.31 -7.56 -7.77
C ARG A 84 -10.01 -8.93 -8.38
N ASP A 85 -10.77 -9.30 -9.39
CA ASP A 85 -10.68 -10.62 -10.04
C ASP A 85 -9.56 -10.66 -11.12
N GLY A 86 -8.74 -9.59 -11.22
CA GLY A 86 -7.56 -9.53 -12.06
C GLY A 86 -7.84 -9.25 -13.54
N HIS A 87 -9.06 -8.83 -13.91
CA HIS A 87 -9.40 -8.59 -15.31
C HIS A 87 -8.71 -7.37 -15.92
N TYR A 88 -8.31 -6.39 -15.10
CA TYR A 88 -7.65 -5.15 -15.51
C TYR A 88 -6.19 -5.06 -15.09
N THR A 89 -5.66 -6.10 -14.47
CA THR A 89 -4.28 -6.10 -13.99
C THR A 89 -3.53 -7.28 -14.57
N ASP A 90 -2.28 -7.03 -14.95
CA ASP A 90 -1.32 -8.09 -15.25
C ASP A 90 -0.44 -8.29 -14.01
N ILE A 91 -0.47 -9.51 -13.47
CA ILE A 91 0.36 -9.87 -12.33
C ILE A 91 1.65 -10.46 -12.88
N ASP A 92 2.68 -9.67 -12.96
CA ASP A 92 4.03 -10.16 -13.29
C ASP A 92 4.59 -10.93 -12.08
N ILE A 93 4.51 -12.25 -12.15
CA ILE A 93 4.97 -13.15 -11.09
C ILE A 93 6.48 -12.98 -10.84
N LYS A 94 7.27 -12.63 -11.87
CA LYS A 94 8.72 -12.44 -11.75
C LYS A 94 9.09 -11.13 -11.08
N LYS A 95 8.35 -10.07 -11.42
CA LYS A 95 8.60 -8.71 -10.91
C LYS A 95 7.80 -8.39 -9.64
N GLY A 96 6.79 -9.22 -9.33
CA GLY A 96 5.93 -8.97 -8.17
C GLY A 96 4.97 -7.79 -8.31
N PHE A 97 4.78 -7.23 -9.50
CA PHE A 97 3.94 -6.06 -9.74
C PHE A 97 2.62 -6.44 -10.39
N ASN A 98 1.59 -5.66 -10.06
CA ASN A 98 0.38 -5.56 -10.84
C ASN A 98 0.52 -4.36 -11.80
N GLN A 99 0.32 -4.59 -13.08
CA GLN A 99 0.24 -3.53 -14.08
C GLN A 99 -1.18 -3.43 -14.59
N LEU A 100 -1.65 -2.20 -14.83
CA LEU A 100 -2.94 -1.97 -15.44
C LEU A 100 -2.90 -2.45 -16.90
N HIS A 101 -3.75 -3.40 -17.25
CA HIS A 101 -3.87 -3.93 -18.60
C HIS A 101 -5.34 -3.95 -19.01
N ILE A 102 -5.76 -2.92 -19.74
CA ILE A 102 -7.11 -2.85 -20.31
C ILE A 102 -7.03 -3.16 -21.79
N LYS A 103 -7.71 -4.23 -22.20
CA LYS A 103 -7.76 -4.63 -23.61
C LYS A 103 -8.37 -3.52 -24.46
N GLU A 104 -7.82 -3.26 -25.64
CA GLU A 104 -8.37 -2.34 -26.60
C GLU A 104 -9.84 -2.68 -26.90
N GLY A 105 -10.67 -1.66 -26.96
CA GLY A 105 -12.13 -1.80 -27.17
C GLY A 105 -12.95 -2.15 -25.93
N THR A 106 -12.32 -2.37 -24.77
CA THR A 106 -13.05 -2.55 -23.51
C THR A 106 -13.54 -1.19 -23.02
N SER A 107 -14.87 -1.05 -22.85
CA SER A 107 -15.45 0.13 -22.21
C SER A 107 -15.16 0.08 -20.71
N CYS A 108 -14.43 1.07 -20.22
CA CYS A 108 -14.17 1.24 -18.79
C CYS A 108 -14.50 2.67 -18.38
N GLN A 109 -15.54 2.84 -17.57
CA GLN A 109 -16.02 4.16 -17.15
C GLN A 109 -15.11 4.82 -16.11
N SER A 110 -14.26 4.03 -15.42
CA SER A 110 -13.36 4.50 -14.38
C SER A 110 -11.90 4.57 -14.83
N ILE A 111 -11.64 4.59 -16.15
CA ILE A 111 -10.27 4.57 -16.70
C ILE A 111 -9.38 5.70 -16.16
N ASP A 112 -9.94 6.88 -15.95
CA ASP A 112 -9.24 8.03 -15.38
C ASP A 112 -8.79 7.75 -13.93
N VAL A 113 -9.66 7.16 -13.13
CA VAL A 113 -9.34 6.77 -11.74
C VAL A 113 -8.38 5.60 -11.70
N LEU A 114 -8.53 4.61 -12.58
CA LEU A 114 -7.58 3.49 -12.70
C LEU A 114 -6.18 3.98 -13.07
N ASN A 115 -6.07 4.94 -13.97
CA ASN A 115 -4.77 5.55 -14.31
C ASN A 115 -4.12 6.24 -13.11
N ILE A 116 -4.88 6.95 -12.27
CA ILE A 116 -4.35 7.53 -11.03
C ILE A 116 -3.93 6.44 -10.06
N LEU A 117 -4.77 5.43 -9.89
CA LEU A 117 -4.55 4.32 -8.97
C LEU A 117 -3.22 3.59 -9.27
N PHE A 118 -2.98 3.30 -10.56
CA PHE A 118 -1.78 2.58 -11.02
C PHE A 118 -0.63 3.50 -11.44
N SER A 119 -0.73 4.82 -11.25
CA SER A 119 0.34 5.77 -11.50
C SER A 119 1.30 5.88 -10.31
N GLY A 120 2.56 6.18 -10.60
CA GLY A 120 3.58 6.51 -9.61
C GLY A 120 4.59 5.39 -9.36
N ASN A 121 5.52 5.67 -8.46
CA ASN A 121 6.58 4.72 -8.10
C ASN A 121 6.02 3.58 -7.25
N LEU A 122 6.58 2.40 -7.46
CA LEU A 122 6.26 1.24 -6.66
C LEU A 122 6.69 1.46 -5.22
N LYS A 123 5.74 1.35 -4.30
CA LYS A 123 5.97 1.32 -2.86
C LYS A 123 5.50 -0.02 -2.33
N PHE A 124 6.08 -0.46 -1.23
CA PHE A 124 5.70 -1.74 -0.61
C PHE A 124 4.20 -1.84 -0.31
N ARG A 125 3.59 -0.73 0.10
CA ARG A 125 2.15 -0.65 0.41
C ARG A 125 1.27 -0.34 -0.79
N SER A 126 1.84 -0.01 -1.95
CA SER A 126 1.06 0.35 -3.13
C SER A 126 0.24 -0.83 -3.63
N ILE A 127 -0.94 -0.56 -4.18
CA ILE A 127 -1.78 -1.54 -4.86
C ILE A 127 -1.05 -2.22 -6.03
N ASN A 128 -0.01 -1.57 -6.58
CA ASN A 128 0.85 -2.14 -7.61
C ASN A 128 1.77 -3.26 -7.09
N ASN A 129 1.92 -3.39 -5.77
CA ASN A 129 2.71 -4.45 -5.18
C ASN A 129 1.83 -5.68 -4.97
N LYS A 130 2.29 -6.84 -5.47
CA LYS A 130 1.56 -8.11 -5.36
C LYS A 130 1.23 -8.48 -3.91
N ALA A 131 2.15 -8.25 -2.98
CA ALA A 131 1.95 -8.56 -1.57
C ALA A 131 0.84 -7.70 -0.95
N ALA A 132 0.72 -6.43 -1.35
CA ALA A 132 -0.28 -5.50 -0.87
C ALA A 132 -1.62 -5.60 -1.60
N PHE A 133 -1.64 -6.05 -2.86
CA PHE A 133 -2.84 -6.05 -3.71
C PHE A 133 -4.07 -6.68 -3.01
N ASN A 134 -3.91 -7.84 -2.42
CA ASN A 134 -5.00 -8.55 -1.75
C ASN A 134 -5.55 -7.79 -0.52
N ILE A 135 -4.70 -7.01 0.18
CA ILE A 135 -5.12 -6.24 1.36
C ILE A 135 -6.19 -5.21 0.98
N TYR A 136 -6.04 -4.59 -0.20
CA TYR A 136 -6.99 -3.59 -0.69
C TYR A 136 -8.40 -4.13 -0.96
N PHE A 137 -8.52 -5.38 -1.37
CA PHE A 137 -9.80 -5.97 -1.76
C PHE A 137 -10.44 -6.80 -0.65
N TYR A 138 -9.63 -7.53 0.12
CA TYR A 138 -10.14 -8.38 1.20
C TYR A 138 -10.16 -7.66 2.55
N GLU A 139 -9.57 -6.45 2.62
CA GLU A 139 -9.56 -5.60 3.82
C GLU A 139 -9.03 -6.33 5.06
N SER A 140 -8.16 -7.29 4.84
CA SER A 140 -7.50 -8.06 5.90
C SER A 140 -6.16 -8.57 5.41
N VAL A 141 -5.18 -8.64 6.30
CA VAL A 141 -3.94 -9.38 6.07
C VAL A 141 -4.24 -10.85 6.33
N VAL A 142 -4.66 -11.57 5.28
CA VAL A 142 -5.12 -12.96 5.39
C VAL A 142 -3.94 -13.93 5.52
N ALA A 143 -2.82 -13.61 4.88
CA ALA A 143 -1.58 -14.37 4.95
C ALA A 143 -0.39 -13.41 4.84
N GLY A 144 0.65 -13.65 5.64
CA GLY A 144 1.86 -12.84 5.64
C GLY A 144 2.02 -11.98 6.90
N LEU A 145 3.11 -11.23 6.96
CA LEU A 145 3.43 -10.33 8.05
C LEU A 145 2.75 -8.98 7.85
N LYS A 146 2.16 -8.46 8.93
CA LYS A 146 1.67 -7.07 8.93
C LYS A 146 2.86 -6.10 8.87
N ILE A 147 2.68 -4.99 8.17
CA ILE A 147 3.72 -3.94 8.11
C ILE A 147 4.09 -3.45 9.50
N LYS A 148 3.13 -3.32 10.39
CA LYS A 148 3.38 -2.98 11.79
C LYS A 148 4.33 -3.96 12.48
N GLU A 149 4.22 -5.25 12.18
CA GLU A 149 5.10 -6.30 12.71
C GLU A 149 6.49 -6.23 12.07
N MET A 150 6.58 -5.98 10.76
CA MET A 150 7.85 -5.83 10.04
C MET A 150 8.64 -4.60 10.48
N LYS A 151 7.96 -3.50 10.79
CA LYS A 151 8.60 -2.29 11.35
C LYS A 151 9.30 -2.55 12.69
N GLN A 152 8.94 -3.60 13.42
CA GLN A 152 9.59 -3.96 14.67
C GLN A 152 11.06 -4.34 14.48
N LEU A 153 11.48 -4.77 13.28
CA LEU A 153 12.89 -5.04 12.98
C LEU A 153 13.84 -3.87 13.35
N PHE A 154 13.36 -2.64 13.21
CA PHE A 154 14.13 -1.42 13.50
C PHE A 154 13.86 -0.84 14.90
N ILE A 155 13.06 -1.54 15.71
CA ILE A 155 12.72 -1.14 17.10
C ILE A 155 13.36 -2.07 18.11
N PHE A 156 13.74 -3.28 17.71
CA PHE A 156 14.44 -4.23 18.60
C PHE A 156 15.72 -3.63 19.16
N THR A 157 15.99 -3.93 20.41
CA THR A 157 17.13 -3.37 21.14
C THR A 157 18.40 -4.21 20.97
N THR A 158 18.25 -5.45 20.51
CA THR A 158 19.37 -6.38 20.33
C THR A 158 19.29 -7.06 18.95
N LEU A 159 20.45 -7.35 18.37
CA LEU A 159 20.56 -8.09 17.12
C LEU A 159 20.04 -9.54 17.25
N ASP A 160 20.12 -10.15 18.42
CA ASP A 160 19.57 -11.49 18.64
C ASP A 160 18.06 -11.53 18.49
N GLU A 161 17.34 -10.49 18.92
CA GLU A 161 15.90 -10.36 18.69
C GLU A 161 15.57 -10.21 17.20
N VAL A 162 16.35 -9.39 16.48
CA VAL A 162 16.23 -9.20 15.03
C VAL A 162 16.43 -10.53 14.30
N TYR A 163 17.50 -11.25 14.61
CA TYR A 163 17.81 -12.53 13.96
C TYR A 163 16.75 -13.59 14.27
N SER A 164 16.30 -13.64 15.51
CA SER A 164 15.23 -14.54 15.93
C SER A 164 13.92 -14.25 15.19
N TYR A 165 13.60 -12.97 14.95
CA TYR A 165 12.43 -12.56 14.20
C TYR A 165 12.51 -13.01 12.72
N ILE A 166 13.67 -12.80 12.07
CA ILE A 166 13.95 -13.21 10.68
C ILE A 166 13.82 -14.74 10.56
N ASP A 167 14.41 -15.50 11.49
CA ASP A 167 14.34 -16.95 11.49
C ASP A 167 12.92 -17.49 11.70
N ASN A 168 12.15 -16.84 12.55
CA ASN A 168 10.75 -17.18 12.76
C ASN A 168 9.89 -16.89 11.50
N ALA A 169 10.13 -15.77 10.82
CA ALA A 169 9.47 -15.46 9.55
C ALA A 169 9.80 -16.52 8.49
N TYR A 170 11.07 -16.96 8.43
CA TYR A 170 11.49 -18.02 7.51
C TYR A 170 10.79 -19.36 7.81
N LYS A 171 10.79 -19.80 9.08
CA LYS A 171 10.13 -21.04 9.51
C LYS A 171 8.63 -21.04 9.24
N LYS A 172 7.99 -19.88 9.28
CA LYS A 172 6.54 -19.72 9.05
C LYS A 172 6.18 -19.48 7.57
N ASN A 173 7.14 -19.58 6.64
CA ASN A 173 6.96 -19.25 5.22
C ASN A 173 6.50 -17.81 4.95
N MET A 174 6.81 -16.87 5.84
CA MET A 174 6.50 -15.44 5.74
C MET A 174 7.73 -14.62 5.31
N PHE A 175 8.85 -15.29 5.06
CA PHE A 175 10.11 -14.65 4.70
C PHE A 175 10.05 -13.85 3.38
N PRO A 176 9.33 -14.29 2.33
CA PRO A 176 9.20 -13.49 1.11
C PRO A 176 8.58 -12.11 1.33
N ASP A 177 7.59 -11.99 2.22
CA ASP A 177 6.97 -10.70 2.58
C ASP A 177 7.96 -9.81 3.32
N LEU A 178 8.69 -10.40 4.28
CA LEU A 178 9.73 -9.70 5.03
C LEU A 178 10.85 -9.21 4.12
N LEU A 179 11.29 -10.04 3.18
CA LEU A 179 12.32 -9.70 2.21
C LEU A 179 11.88 -8.54 1.32
N SER A 180 10.68 -8.61 0.78
CA SER A 180 10.09 -7.53 -0.03
C SER A 180 9.98 -6.22 0.75
N TYR A 181 9.67 -6.28 2.06
CA TYR A 181 9.69 -5.10 2.92
C TYR A 181 11.11 -4.53 3.08
N ILE A 182 12.10 -5.36 3.37
CA ILE A 182 13.51 -4.95 3.53
C ILE A 182 14.02 -4.30 2.23
N GLU A 183 13.73 -4.88 1.06
CA GLU A 183 14.07 -4.32 -0.24
C GLU A 183 13.42 -2.95 -0.51
N SER A 184 12.24 -2.70 0.06
CA SER A 184 11.50 -1.45 -0.10
C SER A 184 11.95 -0.33 0.83
N VAL A 185 12.80 -0.63 1.82
CA VAL A 185 13.28 0.36 2.80
C VAL A 185 14.11 1.44 2.10
N ASN A 186 13.69 2.69 2.26
CA ASN A 186 14.45 3.82 1.74
C ASN A 186 15.61 4.16 2.68
N ILE A 187 16.80 3.69 2.34
CA ILE A 187 18.03 3.88 3.15
C ILE A 187 18.34 5.36 3.37
N VAL A 188 18.00 6.23 2.39
CA VAL A 188 18.24 7.68 2.48
C VAL A 188 17.32 8.36 3.51
N ALA A 189 16.22 7.71 3.88
CA ALA A 189 15.27 8.22 4.85
C ALA A 189 15.62 7.89 6.32
N PHE A 190 16.71 7.16 6.58
CA PHE A 190 17.17 6.95 7.94
C PHE A 190 17.67 8.26 8.55
N ASN A 191 17.12 8.62 9.70
CA ASN A 191 17.45 9.85 10.43
C ASN A 191 18.65 9.68 11.36
N ASP A 192 19.09 8.44 11.58
CA ASP A 192 20.18 8.09 12.49
C ASP A 192 21.03 6.93 11.94
N PHE A 193 22.28 6.92 12.36
CA PHE A 193 23.24 5.90 11.95
C PHE A 193 22.92 4.51 12.51
N ALA A 194 22.28 4.43 13.67
CA ALA A 194 21.94 3.15 14.29
C ALA A 194 20.91 2.36 13.49
N SER A 195 19.90 3.04 12.94
CA SER A 195 18.91 2.40 12.04
C SER A 195 19.55 1.90 10.74
N PHE A 196 20.51 2.66 10.19
CA PHE A 196 21.26 2.22 9.02
C PHE A 196 22.14 1.00 9.33
N ASP A 197 22.83 1.02 10.46
CA ASP A 197 23.70 -0.09 10.92
C ASP A 197 22.86 -1.36 11.10
N THR A 198 21.72 -1.25 11.76
CA THR A 198 20.76 -2.36 11.90
C THR A 198 20.30 -2.90 10.55
N TYR A 199 20.03 -2.02 9.57
CA TYR A 199 19.66 -2.45 8.22
C TYR A 199 20.78 -3.26 7.56
N VAL A 200 22.04 -2.80 7.67
CA VAL A 200 23.20 -3.52 7.14
C VAL A 200 23.35 -4.89 7.80
N ASP A 201 23.21 -4.96 9.11
CA ASP A 201 23.29 -6.22 9.87
C ASP A 201 22.18 -7.21 9.45
N ILE A 202 20.95 -6.73 9.22
CA ILE A 202 19.84 -7.54 8.69
C ILE A 202 20.21 -8.15 7.33
N VAL A 203 20.69 -7.32 6.40
CA VAL A 203 21.07 -7.78 5.05
C VAL A 203 22.22 -8.79 5.14
N MET A 204 23.25 -8.50 5.92
CA MET A 204 24.40 -9.40 6.12
C MET A 204 23.97 -10.73 6.74
N TYR A 205 23.08 -10.72 7.72
CA TYR A 205 22.54 -11.94 8.33
C TYR A 205 21.79 -12.81 7.32
N ILE A 206 20.95 -12.19 6.49
CA ILE A 206 20.20 -12.90 5.45
C ILE A 206 21.14 -13.54 4.43
N VAL A 207 22.17 -12.82 3.99
CA VAL A 207 23.18 -13.32 3.05
C VAL A 207 24.01 -14.45 3.67
N ALA A 208 24.49 -14.28 4.89
CA ALA A 208 25.31 -15.26 5.59
C ALA A 208 24.58 -16.60 5.83
N ASN A 209 23.24 -16.58 5.93
CA ASN A 209 22.42 -17.77 6.05
C ASN A 209 21.96 -18.38 4.70
N ASN A 210 22.65 -18.06 3.60
CA ASN A 210 22.37 -18.53 2.23
C ASN A 210 20.94 -18.17 1.75
N ARG A 211 20.36 -17.09 2.26
CA ARG A 211 19.04 -16.61 1.87
C ARG A 211 19.11 -15.41 0.91
N GLY A 212 20.34 -14.94 0.61
CA GLY A 212 20.58 -13.78 -0.24
C GLY A 212 20.17 -13.97 -1.71
N SER A 213 20.10 -15.22 -2.19
CA SER A 213 19.60 -15.53 -3.55
C SER A 213 18.11 -15.22 -3.73
N LEU A 214 17.39 -14.90 -2.66
CA LEU A 214 15.98 -14.53 -2.69
C LEU A 214 15.78 -13.02 -2.89
N PHE A 215 16.84 -12.19 -2.78
CA PHE A 215 16.76 -10.78 -3.15
C PHE A 215 16.53 -10.64 -4.66
N THR A 216 15.50 -9.91 -5.06
CA THR A 216 15.12 -9.75 -6.47
C THR A 216 15.82 -8.59 -7.16
N ASN A 217 16.37 -7.65 -6.38
CA ASN A 217 16.93 -6.38 -6.87
C ASN A 217 18.46 -6.27 -6.73
N VAL A 218 19.16 -7.37 -6.48
CA VAL A 218 20.63 -7.39 -6.44
C VAL A 218 21.12 -7.84 -7.83
N THR A 219 21.01 -6.95 -8.80
CA THR A 219 21.78 -7.00 -10.08
C THR A 219 22.33 -5.63 -10.38
#